data_50c8540c975ea4b3d6ffa7a80d4b60d0
#
_entry.id   50c8540c975ea4b3d6ffa7a80d4b60d0
#
_cell.length_a   1.000
_cell.length_b   1.000
_cell.length_c   1.000
_cell.angle_alpha   90.00
_cell.angle_beta   90.00
_cell.angle_gamma   90.00
#
_symmetry.space_group_name_H-M   'P 1'
#
loop_
_entity.id
_entity.type
_entity.pdbx_description
1 polymer ?
#
loop_
_entity_poly.entity_id
_entity_poly.type
_entity_poly.pdbx_seq_one_letter_code
_entity_poly.pdbx_strand_id
1 'polypeptide(L)'
;MIKVGKWIAKHKILIIIIGIALLIPSYLGMVATRINYDVLSYLPDTLETVEGQDIMVDQFGMGAFSMIVVEDMELKDVAALKEKIEAVDHVKKVLWYDSVLDVSIPVEMLPKDLREAFFNGDATMMIALFDNTTSSETSMEAVTQIRKITSKNCFVSGMTGIVTDIKQIALKEMPIYVVIASCLSLIVLLLAMDSLVVPVLFLLCIGVAVLYNLGSNIFLGQISYITQALTAVLQLGVTMDYSIFLLNSYEENKKRFEGDKERAMAHAINATFKSVIGSSITTVAGFIALCFMTFSLGRDMGIVMAKGVVIGVLCCVTLLPALVLTFDGAIEKTTHKPLLPSFDKASAFITKHYKVWLIIFLVMLFPAIHGNNNLKNYYNIDKSLPSTLDSNVANAKLQETFDMNNVHMVLLKKGLTSKEKTEMLDQIKDVDGVKWALGMDSFVGAAFPDTMIPSNLKKMLESDEYEMEFICSKYKTATDEVNNQIDEIQKIVKGYSPESMVIGEAPLTKDLQDVTDVDLKTVNTISILA
;
A
#
# COMPACT_ATOMS: atom_id res chain seq x y z
N MET A 1 3.32 40.83 7.17
CA MET A 1 3.76 39.76 8.09
C MET A 1 4.24 40.26 9.46
N ILE A 2 4.91 41.41 9.60
CA ILE A 2 5.33 41.96 10.94
C ILE A 2 4.15 42.12 11.91
N LYS A 3 2.97 42.61 11.44
CA LYS A 3 1.77 42.74 12.29
C LYS A 3 1.28 41.37 12.78
N VAL A 4 1.32 40.35 11.91
CA VAL A 4 0.96 38.97 12.27
C VAL A 4 1.97 38.41 13.29
N GLY A 5 3.27 38.57 13.06
CA GLY A 5 4.31 38.15 14.00
C GLY A 5 4.17 38.80 15.38
N LYS A 6 3.86 40.10 15.46
CA LYS A 6 3.58 40.78 16.71
C LYS A 6 2.33 40.23 17.40
N TRP A 7 1.30 39.90 16.64
CA TRP A 7 0.06 39.32 17.20
C TRP A 7 0.35 37.93 17.78
N ILE A 8 1.11 37.07 17.05
CA ILE A 8 1.53 35.75 17.50
C ILE A 8 2.37 35.86 18.79
N ALA A 9 3.35 36.73 18.82
CA ALA A 9 4.21 36.92 20.01
C ALA A 9 3.40 37.37 21.24
N LYS A 10 2.45 38.28 21.05
CA LYS A 10 1.57 38.78 22.14
C LYS A 10 0.61 37.72 22.66
N HIS A 11 0.10 36.82 21.79
CA HIS A 11 -0.92 35.82 22.14
C HIS A 11 -0.35 34.40 22.21
N LYS A 12 0.94 34.24 22.50
CA LYS A 12 1.63 32.94 22.52
C LYS A 12 0.94 31.85 23.34
N ILE A 13 0.42 32.17 24.53
CA ILE A 13 -0.27 31.21 25.38
C ILE A 13 -1.60 30.77 24.75
N LEU A 14 -2.37 31.69 24.17
CA LEU A 14 -3.61 31.37 23.50
C LEU A 14 -3.36 30.42 22.29
N ILE A 15 -2.32 30.65 21.52
CA ILE A 15 -1.94 29.79 20.37
C ILE A 15 -1.60 28.38 20.86
N ILE A 16 -0.85 28.25 21.94
CA ILE A 16 -0.52 26.93 22.54
C ILE A 16 -1.80 26.23 23.02
N ILE A 17 -2.71 26.94 23.71
CA ILE A 17 -3.98 26.37 24.16
C ILE A 17 -4.82 25.88 22.97
N ILE A 18 -4.96 26.70 21.93
CA ILE A 18 -5.68 26.30 20.70
C ILE A 18 -4.98 25.08 20.06
N GLY A 19 -3.65 25.11 19.97
CA GLY A 19 -2.87 23.98 19.46
C GLY A 19 -3.15 22.68 20.20
N ILE A 20 -3.17 22.73 21.53
CA ILE A 20 -3.48 21.54 22.36
C ILE A 20 -4.97 21.14 22.20
N ALA A 21 -5.88 22.09 22.17
CA ALA A 21 -7.30 21.80 22.00
C ALA A 21 -7.62 21.12 20.65
N LEU A 22 -6.93 21.51 19.58
CA LEU A 22 -7.06 20.89 18.25
C LEU A 22 -6.49 19.45 18.17
N LEU A 23 -5.65 19.02 19.12
CA LEU A 23 -5.17 17.64 19.15
C LEU A 23 -6.30 16.64 19.40
N ILE A 24 -7.33 17.03 20.17
CA ILE A 24 -8.46 16.13 20.49
C ILE A 24 -9.22 15.74 19.21
N PRO A 25 -9.78 16.68 18.43
CA PRO A 25 -10.47 16.32 17.20
C PRO A 25 -9.52 15.67 16.17
N SER A 26 -8.24 16.04 16.15
CA SER A 26 -7.27 15.42 15.25
C SER A 26 -7.00 13.94 15.60
N TYR A 27 -6.89 13.62 16.90
CA TYR A 27 -6.75 12.24 17.33
C TYR A 27 -8.00 11.41 17.01
N LEU A 28 -9.19 11.95 17.27
CA LEU A 28 -10.45 11.28 16.92
C LEU A 28 -10.57 11.07 15.40
N GLY A 29 -10.20 12.05 14.60
CA GLY A 29 -10.20 11.94 13.14
C GLY A 29 -9.20 10.90 12.64
N MET A 30 -8.00 10.83 13.23
CA MET A 30 -7.00 9.82 12.89
C MET A 30 -7.50 8.40 13.16
N VAL A 31 -8.15 8.17 14.30
CA VAL A 31 -8.70 6.85 14.67
C VAL A 31 -9.89 6.49 13.78
N ALA A 32 -10.71 7.46 13.37
CA ALA A 32 -11.88 7.25 12.53
C ALA A 32 -11.57 7.13 11.04
N THR A 33 -10.36 7.49 10.60
CA THR A 33 -9.94 7.35 9.20
C THR A 33 -9.70 5.88 8.87
N ARG A 34 -10.36 5.36 7.84
CA ARG A 34 -10.15 3.99 7.35
C ARG A 34 -8.80 3.89 6.63
N ILE A 35 -8.04 2.83 6.95
CA ILE A 35 -6.77 2.52 6.29
C ILE A 35 -6.97 1.35 5.33
N ASN A 36 -6.61 1.57 4.08
CA ASN A 36 -6.66 0.53 3.05
C ASN A 36 -5.27 -0.11 2.88
N TYR A 37 -5.22 -1.44 3.00
CA TYR A 37 -3.99 -2.23 2.92
C TYR A 37 -3.80 -2.91 1.57
N ASP A 38 -4.79 -2.85 0.68
CA ASP A 38 -4.73 -3.41 -0.65
C ASP A 38 -4.35 -2.34 -1.68
N VAL A 39 -3.14 -2.46 -2.22
CA VAL A 39 -2.63 -1.52 -3.23
C VAL A 39 -3.37 -1.66 -4.55
N LEU A 40 -3.83 -2.86 -4.91
CA LEU A 40 -4.52 -3.13 -6.17
C LEU A 40 -5.89 -2.44 -6.24
N SER A 41 -6.52 -2.19 -5.09
CA SER A 41 -7.80 -1.45 -5.03
C SER A 41 -7.71 0.03 -5.41
N TYR A 42 -6.51 0.54 -5.70
CA TYR A 42 -6.27 1.90 -6.21
C TYR A 42 -6.16 1.97 -7.74
N LEU A 43 -6.31 0.84 -8.43
CA LEU A 43 -6.37 0.80 -9.89
C LEU A 43 -7.62 1.52 -10.41
N PRO A 44 -7.57 2.07 -11.63
CA PRO A 44 -8.73 2.74 -12.24
C PRO A 44 -9.89 1.77 -12.48
N ASP A 45 -11.12 2.20 -12.17
CA ASP A 45 -12.36 1.43 -12.39
C ASP A 45 -12.64 1.14 -13.88
N THR A 46 -11.89 1.78 -14.80
CA THR A 46 -12.02 1.59 -16.25
C THR A 46 -11.27 0.37 -16.78
N LEU A 47 -10.52 -0.33 -15.94
CA LEU A 47 -9.80 -1.54 -16.31
C LEU A 47 -10.73 -2.75 -16.27
N GLU A 48 -10.66 -3.61 -17.28
CA GLU A 48 -11.47 -4.84 -17.33
C GLU A 48 -11.25 -5.75 -16.12
N THR A 49 -10.05 -5.77 -15.56
CA THR A 49 -9.73 -6.56 -14.36
C THR A 49 -10.42 -6.04 -13.11
N VAL A 50 -10.59 -4.72 -12.98
CA VAL A 50 -11.31 -4.08 -11.89
C VAL A 50 -12.81 -4.24 -12.07
N GLU A 51 -13.34 -3.98 -13.29
CA GLU A 51 -14.75 -4.21 -13.64
C GLU A 51 -15.15 -5.66 -13.37
N GLY A 52 -14.30 -6.61 -13.76
CA GLY A 52 -14.56 -8.04 -13.51
C GLY A 52 -14.55 -8.39 -12.03
N GLN A 53 -13.75 -7.70 -11.20
CA GLN A 53 -13.77 -7.88 -9.75
C GLN A 53 -15.08 -7.36 -9.14
N ASP A 54 -15.61 -6.25 -9.62
CA ASP A 54 -16.90 -5.72 -9.20
C ASP A 54 -18.05 -6.67 -9.61
N ILE A 55 -18.00 -7.24 -10.81
CA ILE A 55 -18.95 -8.27 -11.27
C ILE A 55 -18.90 -9.51 -10.36
N MET A 56 -17.70 -9.93 -9.91
CA MET A 56 -17.57 -11.03 -8.95
C MET A 56 -18.30 -10.73 -7.62
N VAL A 57 -18.15 -9.52 -7.11
CA VAL A 57 -18.84 -9.09 -5.88
C VAL A 57 -20.35 -9.04 -6.10
N ASP A 58 -20.79 -8.34 -7.14
CA ASP A 58 -22.21 -7.99 -7.33
C ASP A 58 -23.04 -9.17 -7.83
N GLN A 59 -22.53 -9.95 -8.78
CA GLN A 59 -23.29 -11.02 -9.41
C GLN A 59 -23.04 -12.41 -8.79
N PHE A 60 -21.81 -12.68 -8.34
CA PHE A 60 -21.47 -13.95 -7.70
C PHE A 60 -21.46 -13.84 -6.16
N GLY A 61 -21.46 -12.62 -5.62
CA GLY A 61 -21.35 -12.34 -4.19
C GLY A 61 -20.04 -12.88 -3.59
N MET A 62 -18.97 -12.88 -4.36
CA MET A 62 -17.64 -13.35 -4.00
C MET A 62 -16.65 -12.21 -4.25
N GLY A 63 -16.09 -11.65 -3.18
CA GLY A 63 -15.18 -10.51 -3.30
C GLY A 63 -13.71 -10.90 -3.20
N ALA A 64 -13.42 -12.05 -2.58
CA ALA A 64 -12.06 -12.53 -2.39
C ALA A 64 -12.03 -14.04 -2.16
N PHE A 65 -10.86 -14.64 -2.27
CA PHE A 65 -10.65 -16.04 -1.95
C PHE A 65 -9.26 -16.28 -1.32
N SER A 66 -9.13 -17.42 -0.62
CA SER A 66 -7.86 -17.94 -0.14
C SER A 66 -7.77 -19.43 -0.43
N MET A 67 -6.58 -19.87 -0.83
CA MET A 67 -6.27 -21.28 -0.98
C MET A 67 -5.70 -21.81 0.33
N ILE A 68 -6.17 -22.98 0.79
CA ILE A 68 -5.77 -23.59 2.03
C ILE A 68 -5.16 -24.95 1.71
N VAL A 69 -3.86 -25.06 1.86
CA VAL A 69 -3.14 -26.33 1.73
C VAL A 69 -3.18 -27.06 3.07
N VAL A 70 -3.58 -28.32 3.07
CA VAL A 70 -3.62 -29.20 4.24
C VAL A 70 -2.72 -30.41 3.97
N GLU A 71 -1.74 -30.64 4.83
CA GLU A 71 -0.80 -31.75 4.74
C GLU A 71 -1.03 -32.75 5.88
N ASP A 72 -0.75 -34.02 5.64
CA ASP A 72 -0.74 -35.11 6.65
C ASP A 72 -2.05 -35.19 7.48
N MET A 73 -3.22 -35.06 6.85
CA MET A 73 -4.52 -35.14 7.50
C MET A 73 -5.42 -36.15 6.79
N GLU A 74 -6.16 -36.96 7.54
CA GLU A 74 -7.13 -37.90 6.96
C GLU A 74 -8.30 -37.11 6.29
N LEU A 75 -8.80 -37.59 5.15
CA LEU A 75 -9.87 -36.91 4.39
C LEU A 75 -11.12 -36.61 5.24
N LYS A 76 -11.43 -37.49 6.21
CA LYS A 76 -12.54 -37.27 7.15
C LYS A 76 -12.30 -36.05 8.05
N ASP A 77 -11.07 -35.86 8.50
CA ASP A 77 -10.71 -34.72 9.35
C ASP A 77 -10.62 -33.44 8.54
N VAL A 78 -10.18 -33.53 7.27
CA VAL A 78 -10.24 -32.42 6.31
C VAL A 78 -11.69 -31.98 6.07
N ALA A 79 -12.63 -32.92 5.89
CA ALA A 79 -14.05 -32.59 5.76
C ALA A 79 -14.59 -31.88 7.01
N ALA A 80 -14.25 -32.37 8.22
CA ALA A 80 -14.61 -31.71 9.47
C ALA A 80 -13.96 -30.32 9.64
N LEU A 81 -12.74 -30.15 9.14
CA LEU A 81 -12.05 -28.84 9.11
C LEU A 81 -12.75 -27.89 8.15
N LYS A 82 -13.14 -28.36 6.96
CA LYS A 82 -13.90 -27.58 5.97
C LYS A 82 -15.17 -27.01 6.59
N GLU A 83 -15.96 -27.83 7.30
CA GLU A 83 -17.20 -27.38 7.98
C GLU A 83 -16.90 -26.28 9.01
N LYS A 84 -15.80 -26.41 9.77
CA LYS A 84 -15.38 -25.38 10.73
C LYS A 84 -14.97 -24.08 10.05
N ILE A 85 -14.31 -24.15 8.89
CA ILE A 85 -13.91 -22.98 8.12
C ILE A 85 -15.17 -22.32 7.51
N GLU A 86 -16.11 -23.09 6.99
CA GLU A 86 -17.39 -22.56 6.48
C GLU A 86 -18.24 -21.88 7.57
N ALA A 87 -18.08 -22.27 8.83
CA ALA A 87 -18.78 -21.65 9.97
C ALA A 87 -18.13 -20.33 10.44
N VAL A 88 -16.98 -19.94 9.89
CA VAL A 88 -16.35 -18.64 10.19
C VAL A 88 -17.17 -17.52 9.55
N ASP A 89 -17.44 -16.47 10.30
CA ASP A 89 -18.16 -15.30 9.78
C ASP A 89 -17.46 -14.74 8.55
N HIS A 90 -18.22 -14.32 7.54
CA HIS A 90 -17.77 -13.81 6.24
C HIS A 90 -17.09 -14.82 5.32
N VAL A 91 -17.02 -16.09 5.69
CA VAL A 91 -16.74 -17.18 4.76
C VAL A 91 -18.05 -17.61 4.10
N LYS A 92 -18.16 -17.36 2.81
CA LYS A 92 -19.37 -17.69 2.04
C LYS A 92 -19.47 -19.19 1.77
N LYS A 93 -18.35 -19.79 1.37
CA LYS A 93 -18.25 -21.20 1.01
C LYS A 93 -16.80 -21.66 1.02
N VAL A 94 -16.58 -22.95 1.27
CA VAL A 94 -15.29 -23.60 1.04
C VAL A 94 -15.44 -24.64 -0.04
N LEU A 95 -14.69 -24.46 -1.13
CA LEU A 95 -14.63 -25.40 -2.23
C LEU A 95 -13.59 -26.47 -1.95
N TRP A 96 -14.00 -27.70 -2.11
CA TRP A 96 -13.15 -28.87 -2.10
C TRP A 96 -13.78 -29.89 -3.05
N TYR A 97 -13.13 -31.00 -3.34
CA TYR A 97 -13.67 -31.99 -4.26
C TYR A 97 -15.07 -32.51 -3.87
N ASP A 98 -15.38 -32.53 -2.57
CA ASP A 98 -16.69 -32.91 -2.03
C ASP A 98 -17.84 -31.94 -2.38
N SER A 99 -17.48 -30.75 -2.86
CA SER A 99 -18.48 -29.79 -3.37
C SER A 99 -19.09 -30.25 -4.70
N VAL A 100 -18.41 -31.17 -5.38
CA VAL A 100 -18.80 -31.70 -6.69
C VAL A 100 -19.21 -33.18 -6.59
N LEU A 101 -18.48 -33.97 -5.81
CA LEU A 101 -18.63 -35.42 -5.71
C LEU A 101 -18.71 -35.84 -4.24
N ASP A 102 -19.38 -36.94 -3.94
CA ASP A 102 -19.47 -37.45 -2.58
C ASP A 102 -18.08 -37.89 -2.06
N VAL A 103 -17.80 -37.60 -0.79
CA VAL A 103 -16.53 -37.95 -0.11
C VAL A 103 -16.24 -39.48 -0.12
N SER A 104 -17.27 -40.30 -0.32
CA SER A 104 -17.13 -41.76 -0.44
C SER A 104 -16.47 -42.21 -1.75
N ILE A 105 -16.36 -41.33 -2.75
CA ILE A 105 -15.71 -41.65 -4.03
C ILE A 105 -14.18 -41.63 -3.82
N PRO A 106 -13.48 -42.76 -4.13
CA PRO A 106 -12.03 -42.81 -4.05
C PRO A 106 -11.36 -41.76 -4.94
N VAL A 107 -10.31 -41.10 -4.42
CA VAL A 107 -9.59 -40.02 -5.10
C VAL A 107 -9.05 -40.46 -6.47
N GLU A 108 -8.72 -41.75 -6.64
CA GLU A 108 -8.23 -42.35 -7.88
C GLU A 108 -9.28 -42.36 -8.99
N MET A 109 -10.58 -42.27 -8.65
CA MET A 109 -11.67 -42.22 -9.61
C MET A 109 -12.02 -40.81 -10.07
N LEU A 110 -11.39 -39.78 -9.48
CA LEU A 110 -11.60 -38.40 -9.89
C LEU A 110 -11.05 -38.14 -11.30
N PRO A 111 -11.68 -37.28 -12.11
CA PRO A 111 -11.08 -36.75 -13.33
C PRO A 111 -9.68 -36.22 -13.05
N LYS A 112 -8.76 -36.42 -14.01
CA LYS A 112 -7.35 -36.09 -13.84
C LYS A 112 -7.15 -34.63 -13.40
N ASP A 113 -7.80 -33.69 -14.09
CA ASP A 113 -7.66 -32.25 -13.84
C ASP A 113 -8.15 -31.87 -12.43
N LEU A 114 -9.25 -32.49 -11.99
CA LEU A 114 -9.80 -32.27 -10.65
C LEU A 114 -8.88 -32.84 -9.56
N ARG A 115 -8.34 -34.03 -9.80
CA ARG A 115 -7.39 -34.64 -8.87
C ARG A 115 -6.12 -33.80 -8.74
N GLU A 116 -5.56 -33.33 -9.85
CA GLU A 116 -4.36 -32.50 -9.85
C GLU A 116 -4.60 -31.12 -9.22
N ALA A 117 -5.83 -30.61 -9.28
CA ALA A 117 -6.18 -29.35 -8.63
C ALA A 117 -6.29 -29.46 -7.12
N PHE A 118 -6.83 -30.57 -6.60
CA PHE A 118 -7.14 -30.71 -5.18
C PHE A 118 -6.22 -31.65 -4.40
N PHE A 119 -5.42 -32.50 -5.05
CA PHE A 119 -4.59 -33.51 -4.40
C PHE A 119 -3.20 -33.61 -4.99
N ASN A 120 -2.20 -33.73 -4.10
CA ASN A 120 -0.86 -34.14 -4.48
C ASN A 120 -0.20 -34.89 -3.30
N GLY A 121 0.05 -36.20 -3.48
CA GLY A 121 0.54 -37.05 -2.39
C GLY A 121 -0.43 -37.07 -1.21
N ASP A 122 0.09 -36.78 -0.01
CA ASP A 122 -0.69 -36.73 1.24
C ASP A 122 -1.25 -35.33 1.52
N ALA A 123 -1.11 -34.41 0.56
CA ALA A 123 -1.64 -33.05 0.68
C ALA A 123 -2.93 -32.87 -0.11
N THR A 124 -3.84 -32.06 0.43
CA THR A 124 -5.04 -31.60 -0.25
C THR A 124 -5.18 -30.09 -0.16
N MET A 125 -5.89 -29.51 -1.12
CA MET A 125 -6.15 -28.08 -1.20
C MET A 125 -7.64 -27.78 -1.14
N MET A 126 -8.02 -26.75 -0.37
CA MET A 126 -9.36 -26.18 -0.33
C MET A 126 -9.31 -24.71 -0.76
N ILE A 127 -10.40 -24.18 -1.28
CA ILE A 127 -10.53 -22.76 -1.62
C ILE A 127 -11.64 -22.17 -0.77
N ALA A 128 -11.28 -21.26 0.14
CA ALA A 128 -12.23 -20.49 0.94
C ALA A 128 -12.62 -19.21 0.18
N LEU A 129 -13.91 -19.01 -0.02
CA LEU A 129 -14.50 -17.86 -0.70
C LEU A 129 -15.08 -16.90 0.34
N PHE A 130 -14.80 -15.61 0.21
CA PHE A 130 -15.27 -14.57 1.13
C PHE A 130 -16.36 -13.73 0.47
N ASP A 131 -17.28 -13.22 1.28
CA ASP A 131 -18.41 -12.39 0.83
C ASP A 131 -18.00 -10.94 0.49
N ASN A 132 -16.83 -10.50 0.94
CA ASN A 132 -16.31 -9.14 0.74
C ASN A 132 -14.96 -9.15 0.01
N THR A 133 -14.53 -7.95 -0.43
CA THR A 133 -13.26 -7.76 -1.13
C THR A 133 -12.03 -8.08 -0.29
N THR A 134 -10.90 -8.29 -0.94
CA THR A 134 -9.60 -8.61 -0.32
C THR A 134 -9.18 -7.62 0.75
N SER A 135 -9.44 -6.33 0.55
CA SER A 135 -9.07 -5.25 1.47
C SER A 135 -10.09 -4.97 2.58
N SER A 136 -11.20 -5.73 2.61
CA SER A 136 -12.22 -5.54 3.63
C SER A 136 -11.73 -6.04 4.99
N GLU A 137 -12.09 -5.32 6.06
CA GLU A 137 -11.75 -5.74 7.42
C GLU A 137 -12.35 -7.10 7.76
N THR A 138 -13.54 -7.39 7.25
CA THR A 138 -14.26 -8.65 7.46
C THR A 138 -13.53 -9.83 6.83
N SER A 139 -13.03 -9.71 5.58
CA SER A 139 -12.24 -10.76 4.92
C SER A 139 -10.91 -11.01 5.62
N MET A 140 -10.21 -9.96 6.06
CA MET A 140 -8.97 -10.09 6.84
C MET A 140 -9.21 -10.72 8.22
N GLU A 141 -10.33 -10.42 8.85
CA GLU A 141 -10.71 -11.04 10.11
C GLU A 141 -11.06 -12.51 9.92
N ALA A 142 -11.79 -12.87 8.87
CA ALA A 142 -12.07 -14.26 8.50
C ALA A 142 -10.78 -15.07 8.32
N VAL A 143 -9.79 -14.56 7.57
CA VAL A 143 -8.46 -15.20 7.45
C VAL A 143 -7.79 -15.38 8.80
N THR A 144 -7.86 -14.36 9.66
CA THR A 144 -7.29 -14.43 11.02
C THR A 144 -7.99 -15.50 11.88
N GLN A 145 -9.31 -15.65 11.75
CA GLN A 145 -10.07 -16.69 12.44
C GLN A 145 -9.77 -18.08 11.87
N ILE A 146 -9.69 -18.21 10.55
CA ILE A 146 -9.29 -19.47 9.89
C ILE A 146 -7.93 -19.92 10.42
N ARG A 147 -6.94 -19.05 10.47
CA ARG A 147 -5.60 -19.37 11.01
C ARG A 147 -5.61 -19.82 12.48
N LYS A 148 -6.58 -19.36 13.29
CA LYS A 148 -6.72 -19.80 14.69
C LYS A 148 -7.32 -21.20 14.84
N ILE A 149 -8.21 -21.59 13.93
CA ILE A 149 -8.88 -22.90 13.98
C ILE A 149 -8.12 -23.99 13.21
N THR A 150 -7.18 -23.61 12.35
CA THR A 150 -6.33 -24.52 11.60
C THR A 150 -5.12 -24.99 12.43
N SER A 151 -4.62 -26.19 12.10
CA SER A 151 -3.42 -26.76 12.72
C SER A 151 -2.14 -26.24 12.04
N LYS A 152 -0.97 -26.67 12.58
CA LYS A 152 0.34 -26.34 12.00
C LYS A 152 0.57 -26.89 10.59
N ASN A 153 -0.22 -27.88 10.17
CA ASN A 153 -0.14 -28.50 8.85
C ASN A 153 -1.15 -27.88 7.85
N CYS A 154 -1.71 -26.74 8.19
CA CYS A 154 -2.66 -26.01 7.33
C CYS A 154 -2.08 -24.63 6.99
N PHE A 155 -1.99 -24.32 5.72
CA PHE A 155 -1.36 -23.11 5.19
C PHE A 155 -2.37 -22.29 4.39
N VAL A 156 -2.68 -21.09 4.87
CA VAL A 156 -3.66 -20.19 4.24
C VAL A 156 -2.93 -19.21 3.33
N SER A 157 -3.03 -19.39 2.02
CA SER A 157 -2.38 -18.60 0.97
C SER A 157 -3.37 -17.68 0.25
N GLY A 158 -2.87 -16.91 -0.70
CA GLY A 158 -3.63 -15.98 -1.53
C GLY A 158 -3.56 -14.54 -1.05
N MET A 159 -4.06 -13.61 -1.89
CA MET A 159 -3.93 -12.17 -1.67
C MET A 159 -4.55 -11.70 -0.35
N THR A 160 -5.68 -12.26 0.07
CA THR A 160 -6.32 -11.90 1.35
C THR A 160 -5.40 -12.23 2.55
N GLY A 161 -4.66 -13.34 2.48
CA GLY A 161 -3.64 -13.69 3.46
C GLY A 161 -2.49 -12.69 3.49
N ILE A 162 -1.98 -12.29 2.31
CA ILE A 162 -0.91 -11.30 2.16
C ILE A 162 -1.34 -9.94 2.73
N VAL A 163 -2.51 -9.44 2.36
CA VAL A 163 -3.05 -8.15 2.84
C VAL A 163 -3.28 -8.18 4.36
N THR A 164 -3.71 -9.32 4.91
CA THR A 164 -3.84 -9.52 6.36
C THR A 164 -2.49 -9.40 7.06
N ASP A 165 -1.44 -10.01 6.53
CA ASP A 165 -0.10 -9.94 7.09
C ASP A 165 0.51 -8.53 6.96
N ILE A 166 0.29 -7.84 5.82
CA ILE A 166 0.67 -6.43 5.65
C ILE A 166 0.04 -5.56 6.73
N LYS A 167 -1.27 -5.72 7.00
CA LYS A 167 -1.97 -4.99 8.06
C LYS A 167 -1.31 -5.23 9.42
N GLN A 168 -1.03 -6.49 9.77
CA GLN A 168 -0.43 -6.84 11.06
C GLN A 168 0.98 -6.25 11.22
N ILE A 169 1.81 -6.34 10.17
CA ILE A 169 3.15 -5.74 10.18
C ILE A 169 3.07 -4.22 10.26
N ALA A 170 2.23 -3.58 9.43
CA ALA A 170 2.09 -2.14 9.44
C ALA A 170 1.70 -1.62 10.82
N LEU A 171 0.72 -2.24 11.47
CA LEU A 171 0.28 -1.85 12.81
C LEU A 171 1.38 -2.02 13.88
N LYS A 172 2.23 -3.04 13.74
CA LYS A 172 3.31 -3.34 14.68
C LYS A 172 4.56 -2.50 14.45
N GLU A 173 4.99 -2.36 13.20
CA GLU A 173 6.29 -1.78 12.86
C GLU A 173 6.25 -0.28 12.61
N MET A 174 5.15 0.25 12.06
CA MET A 174 5.05 1.68 11.75
C MET A 174 5.30 2.58 12.97
N PRO A 175 4.75 2.33 14.18
CA PRO A 175 5.09 3.11 15.36
C PRO A 175 6.58 3.05 15.72
N ILE A 176 7.21 1.90 15.53
CA ILE A 176 8.64 1.69 15.81
C ILE A 176 9.49 2.55 14.87
N TYR A 177 9.20 2.55 13.57
CA TYR A 177 9.93 3.38 12.60
C TYR A 177 9.75 4.88 12.86
N VAL A 178 8.56 5.32 13.25
CA VAL A 178 8.31 6.73 13.63
C VAL A 178 9.14 7.12 14.84
N VAL A 179 9.24 6.25 15.86
CA VAL A 179 10.09 6.48 17.05
C VAL A 179 11.57 6.53 16.66
N ILE A 180 12.03 5.57 15.86
CA ILE A 180 13.43 5.55 15.39
C ILE A 180 13.76 6.83 14.61
N ALA A 181 12.92 7.23 13.65
CA ALA A 181 13.11 8.46 12.88
C ALA A 181 13.14 9.69 13.77
N SER A 182 12.23 9.76 14.76
CA SER A 182 12.20 10.87 15.74
C SER A 182 13.45 10.90 16.62
N CYS A 183 13.93 9.75 17.09
CA CYS A 183 15.17 9.66 17.89
C CYS A 183 16.40 10.05 17.07
N LEU A 184 16.51 9.58 15.83
CA LEU A 184 17.62 9.98 14.94
C LEU A 184 17.60 11.47 14.65
N SER A 185 16.41 12.03 14.37
CA SER A 185 16.23 13.47 14.17
C SER A 185 16.62 14.26 15.42
N LEU A 186 16.21 13.78 16.60
CA LEU A 186 16.59 14.40 17.87
C LEU A 186 18.11 14.41 18.05
N ILE A 187 18.79 13.31 17.80
CA ILE A 187 20.26 13.21 17.91
C ILE A 187 20.93 14.21 16.96
N VAL A 188 20.53 14.25 15.70
CA VAL A 188 21.09 15.18 14.71
C VAL A 188 20.87 16.63 15.12
N LEU A 189 19.67 16.97 15.58
CA LEU A 189 19.36 18.32 16.06
C LEU A 189 20.13 18.69 17.32
N LEU A 190 20.31 17.77 18.27
CA LEU A 190 21.15 18.01 19.48
C LEU A 190 22.62 18.28 19.13
N LEU A 191 23.12 17.65 18.06
CA LEU A 191 24.49 17.92 17.59
C LEU A 191 24.60 19.26 16.85
N ALA A 192 23.52 19.65 16.13
CA ALA A 192 23.54 20.84 15.26
C ALA A 192 23.11 22.13 15.96
N MET A 193 22.32 22.04 17.03
CA MET A 193 21.78 23.20 17.76
C MET A 193 22.62 23.54 19.00
N ASP A 194 22.52 24.80 19.42
CA ASP A 194 23.27 25.33 20.58
C ASP A 194 22.48 25.21 21.90
N SER A 195 21.36 24.50 21.91
CA SER A 195 20.49 24.32 23.10
C SER A 195 19.86 22.94 23.10
N LEU A 196 19.74 22.30 24.27
CA LEU A 196 19.11 20.98 24.42
C LEU A 196 17.57 21.04 24.32
N VAL A 197 16.98 22.20 24.64
CA VAL A 197 15.51 22.36 24.62
C VAL A 197 14.97 22.57 23.21
N VAL A 198 15.68 23.25 22.35
CA VAL A 198 15.24 23.60 21.00
C VAL A 198 14.88 22.37 20.15
N PRO A 199 15.69 21.31 20.07
CA PRO A 199 15.34 20.09 19.36
C PRO A 199 14.04 19.45 19.82
N VAL A 200 13.79 19.47 21.12
CA VAL A 200 12.55 18.93 21.72
C VAL A 200 11.33 19.76 21.29
N LEU A 201 11.44 21.08 21.31
CA LEU A 201 10.37 21.97 20.85
C LEU A 201 10.08 21.81 19.35
N PHE A 202 11.10 21.57 18.53
CA PHE A 202 10.93 21.30 17.11
C PHE A 202 10.17 20.00 16.88
N LEU A 203 10.61 18.91 17.50
CA LEU A 203 9.93 17.61 17.37
C LEU A 203 8.51 17.65 17.90
N LEU A 204 8.26 18.38 19.00
CA LEU A 204 6.91 18.57 19.54
C LEU A 204 6.03 19.32 18.54
N CYS A 205 6.52 20.42 17.96
CA CYS A 205 5.78 21.20 16.96
C CYS A 205 5.47 20.36 15.70
N ILE A 206 6.46 19.60 15.21
CA ILE A 206 6.31 18.72 14.06
C ILE A 206 5.34 17.57 14.38
N GLY A 207 5.43 16.96 15.57
CA GLY A 207 4.52 15.93 16.01
C GLY A 207 3.06 16.39 16.05
N VAL A 208 2.82 17.62 16.53
CA VAL A 208 1.50 18.26 16.46
C VAL A 208 1.04 18.43 15.00
N ALA A 209 1.90 18.90 14.11
CA ALA A 209 1.58 19.06 12.71
C ALA A 209 1.27 17.72 12.02
N VAL A 210 2.00 16.64 12.32
CA VAL A 210 1.73 15.28 11.84
C VAL A 210 0.36 14.80 12.33
N LEU A 211 0.03 14.99 13.61
CA LEU A 211 -1.28 14.61 14.16
C LEU A 211 -2.42 15.38 13.51
N TYR A 212 -2.25 16.69 13.22
CA TYR A 212 -3.26 17.46 12.49
C TYR A 212 -3.44 16.94 11.06
N ASN A 213 -2.35 16.59 10.41
CA ASN A 213 -2.41 16.03 9.07
C ASN A 213 -3.13 14.67 9.06
N LEU A 214 -2.72 13.75 9.92
CA LEU A 214 -3.35 12.44 10.03
C LEU A 214 -4.83 12.54 10.43
N GLY A 215 -5.15 13.41 11.41
CA GLY A 215 -6.52 13.60 11.87
C GLY A 215 -7.46 14.20 10.83
N SER A 216 -6.95 15.11 10.00
CA SER A 216 -7.75 15.69 8.92
C SER A 216 -7.99 14.76 7.72
N ASN A 217 -7.40 13.55 7.71
CA ASN A 217 -7.66 12.55 6.68
C ASN A 217 -9.08 11.96 6.76
N ILE A 218 -9.79 12.13 7.89
CA ILE A 218 -11.21 11.74 8.01
C ILE A 218 -12.07 12.35 6.90
N PHE A 219 -11.73 13.54 6.42
CA PHE A 219 -12.44 14.19 5.30
C PHE A 219 -12.20 13.52 3.94
N LEU A 220 -11.19 12.65 3.83
CA LEU A 220 -10.92 11.85 2.63
C LEU A 220 -11.62 10.48 2.69
N GLY A 221 -12.19 10.10 3.86
CA GLY A 221 -12.84 8.83 4.10
C GLY A 221 -11.87 7.68 4.34
N GLN A 222 -10.98 7.42 3.41
CA GLN A 222 -9.92 6.40 3.53
C GLN A 222 -8.60 6.90 2.96
N ILE A 223 -7.51 6.32 3.43
CA ILE A 223 -6.14 6.52 2.90
C ILE A 223 -5.41 5.18 2.85
N SER A 224 -4.39 5.09 1.98
CA SER A 224 -3.51 3.92 1.95
C SER A 224 -2.63 3.84 3.21
N TYR A 225 -2.31 2.62 3.63
CA TYR A 225 -1.30 2.38 4.69
C TYR A 225 0.07 2.95 4.30
N ILE A 226 0.42 2.95 3.01
CA ILE A 226 1.65 3.56 2.48
C ILE A 226 1.62 5.07 2.72
N THR A 227 0.51 5.73 2.37
CA THR A 227 0.31 7.16 2.61
C THR A 227 0.40 7.50 4.10
N GLN A 228 -0.20 6.69 4.96
CA GLN A 228 -0.14 6.88 6.41
C GLN A 228 1.29 6.80 6.94
N ALA A 229 2.05 5.76 6.54
CA ALA A 229 3.42 5.55 6.97
C ALA A 229 4.35 6.67 6.50
N LEU A 230 4.27 7.03 5.22
CA LEU A 230 5.11 8.08 4.62
C LEU A 230 4.78 9.45 5.20
N THR A 231 3.50 9.74 5.49
CA THR A 231 3.09 11.03 6.06
C THR A 231 3.85 11.36 7.33
N ALA A 232 3.95 10.41 8.27
CA ALA A 232 4.63 10.66 9.53
C ALA A 232 6.14 10.92 9.35
N VAL A 233 6.81 10.12 8.53
CA VAL A 233 8.27 10.19 8.36
C VAL A 233 8.70 11.35 7.44
N LEU A 234 8.03 11.51 6.29
CA LEU A 234 8.40 12.57 5.34
C LEU A 234 8.04 13.96 5.86
N GLN A 235 6.91 14.11 6.54
CA GLN A 235 6.56 15.40 7.13
C GLN A 235 7.58 15.84 8.20
N LEU A 236 8.12 14.91 8.98
CA LEU A 236 9.20 15.18 9.93
C LEU A 236 10.43 15.74 9.20
N GLY A 237 10.86 15.12 8.10
CA GLY A 237 12.01 15.60 7.32
C GLY A 237 11.76 16.95 6.65
N VAL A 238 10.65 17.10 5.95
CA VAL A 238 10.34 18.31 5.15
C VAL A 238 10.10 19.56 6.02
N THR A 239 9.50 19.41 7.21
CA THR A 239 9.15 20.57 8.04
C THR A 239 10.26 21.00 9.00
N MET A 240 11.28 20.17 9.21
CA MET A 240 12.39 20.46 10.11
C MET A 240 13.19 21.68 9.65
N ASP A 241 13.47 21.79 8.36
CA ASP A 241 14.26 22.89 7.78
C ASP A 241 13.61 24.25 8.02
N TYR A 242 12.28 24.32 7.94
CA TYR A 242 11.54 25.57 8.22
C TYR A 242 11.73 26.04 9.64
N SER A 243 11.78 25.12 10.59
CA SER A 243 12.00 25.38 12.02
C SER A 243 13.41 25.91 12.27
N ILE A 244 14.40 25.33 11.60
CA ILE A 244 15.81 25.77 11.70
C ILE A 244 15.97 27.18 11.14
N PHE A 245 15.40 27.49 9.97
CA PHE A 245 15.45 28.83 9.40
C PHE A 245 14.83 29.89 10.31
N LEU A 246 13.67 29.57 10.90
CA LEU A 246 13.00 30.50 11.81
C LEU A 246 13.84 30.76 13.05
N LEU A 247 14.42 29.72 13.67
CA LEU A 247 15.22 29.87 14.88
C LEU A 247 16.49 30.68 14.59
N ASN A 248 17.25 30.37 13.55
CA ASN A 248 18.44 31.10 13.18
C ASN A 248 18.14 32.60 12.97
N SER A 249 17.03 32.90 12.28
CA SER A 249 16.58 34.27 12.11
C SER A 249 16.14 34.93 13.41
N TYR A 250 15.54 34.16 14.35
CA TYR A 250 15.19 34.65 15.68
C TYR A 250 16.44 35.01 16.50
N GLU A 251 17.44 34.14 16.53
CA GLU A 251 18.71 34.38 17.26
C GLU A 251 19.46 35.59 16.70
N GLU A 252 19.51 35.77 15.39
CA GLU A 252 20.09 36.94 14.74
C GLU A 252 19.36 38.23 15.14
N ASN A 253 18.02 38.23 15.06
CA ASN A 253 17.22 39.40 15.40
C ASN A 253 17.22 39.68 16.92
N LYS A 254 17.34 38.65 17.78
CA LYS A 254 17.47 38.81 19.23
C LYS A 254 18.72 39.62 19.58
N LYS A 255 19.85 39.37 18.91
CA LYS A 255 21.08 40.17 19.05
C LYS A 255 20.87 41.60 18.54
N ARG A 256 20.16 41.76 17.41
CA ARG A 256 19.92 43.09 16.79
C ARG A 256 19.02 43.99 17.61
N PHE A 257 18.02 43.43 18.33
CA PHE A 257 17.05 44.19 19.13
C PHE A 257 17.35 44.17 20.62
N GLU A 258 18.58 44.00 21.02
CA GLU A 258 19.06 44.11 22.39
C GLU A 258 18.27 43.24 23.40
N GLY A 259 17.80 42.09 22.94
CA GLY A 259 17.06 41.14 23.77
C GLY A 259 15.53 41.32 23.83
N ASP A 260 14.96 42.25 23.05
CA ASP A 260 13.48 42.32 22.88
C ASP A 260 12.97 41.09 22.08
N LYS A 261 12.60 40.07 22.86
CA LYS A 261 12.22 38.72 22.34
C LYS A 261 11.00 38.76 21.43
N GLU A 262 9.98 39.53 21.77
CA GLU A 262 8.75 39.62 20.99
C GLU A 262 8.99 40.35 19.66
N ARG A 263 9.75 41.42 19.69
CA ARG A 263 10.12 42.15 18.49
C ARG A 263 11.05 41.33 17.58
N ALA A 264 12.03 40.64 18.17
CA ALA A 264 12.93 39.75 17.48
C ALA A 264 12.19 38.64 16.75
N MET A 265 11.23 37.98 17.42
CA MET A 265 10.41 36.91 16.83
C MET A 265 9.52 37.45 15.71
N ALA A 266 8.89 38.61 15.88
CA ALA A 266 8.06 39.23 14.84
C ALA A 266 8.86 39.53 13.56
N HIS A 267 10.12 39.96 13.70
CA HIS A 267 11.03 40.20 12.59
C HIS A 267 11.55 38.89 11.97
N ALA A 268 11.83 37.87 12.79
CA ALA A 268 12.23 36.56 12.32
C ALA A 268 11.16 35.92 11.45
N ILE A 269 9.90 35.91 11.91
CA ILE A 269 8.75 35.42 11.11
C ILE A 269 8.66 36.18 9.79
N ASN A 270 8.81 37.50 9.79
CA ASN A 270 8.73 38.29 8.55
C ASN A 270 9.89 38.02 7.59
N ALA A 271 11.10 37.82 8.10
CA ALA A 271 12.29 37.56 7.29
C ALA A 271 12.24 36.18 6.64
N THR A 272 11.85 35.16 7.42
CA THR A 272 11.85 33.77 6.95
C THR A 272 10.60 33.39 6.14
N PHE A 273 9.51 34.12 6.30
CA PHE A 273 8.23 33.80 5.67
C PHE A 273 8.30 33.65 4.15
N LYS A 274 9.02 34.53 3.46
CA LYS A 274 9.17 34.45 2.00
C LYS A 274 9.95 33.20 1.55
N SER A 275 11.02 32.88 2.27
CA SER A 275 11.86 31.73 1.95
C SER A 275 11.14 30.42 2.26
N VAL A 276 10.44 30.34 3.41
CA VAL A 276 9.66 29.16 3.81
C VAL A 276 8.51 28.93 2.84
N ILE A 277 7.75 29.96 2.47
CA ILE A 277 6.66 29.81 1.48
C ILE A 277 7.22 29.43 0.11
N GLY A 278 8.30 30.07 -0.35
CA GLY A 278 8.89 29.72 -1.64
C GLY A 278 9.30 28.27 -1.73
N SER A 279 10.01 27.76 -0.71
CA SER A 279 10.38 26.34 -0.62
C SER A 279 9.14 25.42 -0.49
N SER A 280 8.15 25.83 0.31
CA SER A 280 6.95 25.02 0.51
C SER A 280 6.09 24.90 -0.76
N ILE A 281 5.99 25.97 -1.56
CA ILE A 281 5.24 25.94 -2.82
C ILE A 281 5.84 24.93 -3.79
N THR A 282 7.17 24.87 -3.92
CA THR A 282 7.83 23.88 -4.78
C THR A 282 7.61 22.46 -4.29
N THR A 283 7.66 22.24 -2.98
CA THR A 283 7.38 20.93 -2.37
C THR A 283 5.91 20.51 -2.57
N VAL A 284 4.97 21.45 -2.33
CA VAL A 284 3.54 21.22 -2.55
C VAL A 284 3.25 20.95 -4.04
N ALA A 285 3.88 21.70 -4.96
CA ALA A 285 3.74 21.46 -6.39
C ALA A 285 4.23 20.05 -6.79
N GLY A 286 5.35 19.61 -6.23
CA GLY A 286 5.85 18.25 -6.44
C GLY A 286 4.87 17.17 -5.94
N PHE A 287 4.26 17.34 -4.77
CA PHE A 287 3.23 16.41 -4.29
C PHE A 287 1.93 16.49 -5.09
N ILE A 288 1.52 17.68 -5.53
CA ILE A 288 0.34 17.82 -6.41
C ILE A 288 0.58 17.14 -7.77
N ALA A 289 1.82 17.06 -8.25
CA ALA A 289 2.14 16.33 -9.47
C ALA A 289 1.73 14.86 -9.40
N LEU A 290 1.76 14.23 -8.21
CA LEU A 290 1.27 12.87 -7.99
C LEU A 290 -0.25 12.74 -8.22
N CYS A 291 -1.01 13.84 -8.07
CA CYS A 291 -2.46 13.81 -8.29
C CYS A 291 -2.84 13.65 -9.77
N PHE A 292 -1.89 13.76 -10.69
CA PHE A 292 -2.09 13.54 -12.13
C PHE A 292 -1.87 12.08 -12.53
N MET A 293 -1.55 11.19 -11.57
CA MET A 293 -1.50 9.75 -11.82
C MET A 293 -2.89 9.19 -12.08
N THR A 294 -2.96 8.25 -13.00
CA THR A 294 -4.16 7.43 -13.24
C THR A 294 -4.36 6.45 -12.09
N PHE A 295 -3.27 5.93 -11.55
CA PHE A 295 -3.25 5.13 -10.32
C PHE A 295 -3.61 6.00 -9.12
N SER A 296 -4.80 5.78 -8.55
CA SER A 296 -5.40 6.69 -7.55
C SER A 296 -4.62 6.77 -6.22
N LEU A 297 -3.70 5.83 -5.95
CA LEU A 297 -2.74 5.91 -4.84
C LEU A 297 -1.87 7.19 -4.94
N GLY A 298 -1.48 7.59 -6.15
CA GLY A 298 -0.74 8.83 -6.37
C GLY A 298 -1.53 10.05 -5.91
N ARG A 299 -2.83 10.10 -6.19
CA ARG A 299 -3.73 11.15 -5.72
C ARG A 299 -3.87 11.16 -4.21
N ASP A 300 -4.01 9.99 -3.60
CA ASP A 300 -4.07 9.83 -2.14
C ASP A 300 -2.81 10.40 -1.46
N MET A 301 -1.64 9.92 -1.89
CA MET A 301 -0.35 10.42 -1.40
C MET A 301 -0.17 11.92 -1.66
N GLY A 302 -0.47 12.37 -2.88
CA GLY A 302 -0.29 13.75 -3.30
C GLY A 302 -1.06 14.74 -2.42
N ILE A 303 -2.35 14.48 -2.20
CA ILE A 303 -3.21 15.34 -1.37
C ILE A 303 -2.75 15.34 0.09
N VAL A 304 -2.51 14.17 0.68
CA VAL A 304 -2.14 14.06 2.10
C VAL A 304 -0.78 14.70 2.37
N MET A 305 0.20 14.51 1.47
CA MET A 305 1.52 15.10 1.62
C MET A 305 1.51 16.60 1.39
N ALA A 306 0.84 17.10 0.34
CA ALA A 306 0.70 18.54 0.09
C ALA A 306 0.03 19.24 1.27
N LYS A 307 -1.06 18.69 1.78
CA LYS A 307 -1.75 19.16 2.99
C LYS A 307 -0.82 19.15 4.20
N GLY A 308 -0.02 18.09 4.37
CA GLY A 308 0.96 17.97 5.44
C GLY A 308 2.00 19.08 5.44
N VAL A 309 2.53 19.45 4.27
CA VAL A 309 3.46 20.58 4.12
C VAL A 309 2.80 21.88 4.52
N VAL A 310 1.58 22.15 4.04
CA VAL A 310 0.83 23.38 4.39
C VAL A 310 0.59 23.46 5.90
N ILE A 311 0.14 22.40 6.53
CA ILE A 311 -0.06 22.32 8.00
C ILE A 311 1.27 22.51 8.73
N GLY A 312 2.36 21.89 8.26
CA GLY A 312 3.70 22.03 8.82
C GLY A 312 4.18 23.49 8.81
N VAL A 313 3.99 24.19 7.68
CA VAL A 313 4.32 25.63 7.56
C VAL A 313 3.48 26.46 8.53
N LEU A 314 2.17 26.20 8.59
CA LEU A 314 1.30 26.92 9.53
C LEU A 314 1.74 26.71 10.98
N CYS A 315 2.06 25.49 11.38
CA CYS A 315 2.60 25.20 12.73
C CYS A 315 3.96 25.88 12.96
N CYS A 316 4.85 25.85 11.96
CA CYS A 316 6.17 26.50 12.05
C CYS A 316 6.05 28.03 12.22
N VAL A 317 5.09 28.67 11.57
CA VAL A 317 4.91 30.15 11.65
C VAL A 317 4.08 30.59 12.85
N THR A 318 3.26 29.70 13.44
CA THR A 318 2.37 30.05 14.57
C THR A 318 2.74 29.38 15.88
N LEU A 319 2.70 28.04 15.92
CA LEU A 319 2.89 27.26 17.12
C LEU A 319 4.37 27.28 17.60
N LEU A 320 5.31 27.10 16.68
CA LEU A 320 6.73 27.09 17.02
C LEU A 320 7.20 28.41 17.64
N PRO A 321 6.91 29.61 17.08
CA PRO A 321 7.22 30.89 17.73
C PRO A 321 6.65 31.02 19.13
N ALA A 322 5.40 30.57 19.31
CA ALA A 322 4.74 30.61 20.61
C ALA A 322 5.45 29.70 21.65
N LEU A 323 5.87 28.51 21.23
CA LEU A 323 6.65 27.58 22.06
C LEU A 323 8.02 28.17 22.40
N VAL A 324 8.79 28.65 21.39
CA VAL A 324 10.12 29.24 21.59
C VAL A 324 10.06 30.41 22.55
N LEU A 325 9.11 31.34 22.37
CA LEU A 325 8.96 32.51 23.28
C LEU A 325 8.51 32.13 24.69
N THR A 326 7.75 31.05 24.83
CA THR A 326 7.29 30.58 26.16
C THR A 326 8.40 29.90 26.92
N PHE A 327 9.22 29.10 26.23
CA PHE A 327 10.30 28.33 26.82
C PHE A 327 11.68 29.01 26.66
N ASP A 328 11.74 30.28 26.23
CA ASP A 328 13.01 31.01 25.99
C ASP A 328 13.92 31.00 27.21
N GLY A 329 13.41 31.12 28.44
CA GLY A 329 14.21 31.01 29.67
C GLY A 329 14.83 29.62 29.90
N ALA A 330 14.20 28.56 29.43
CA ALA A 330 14.76 27.21 29.44
C ALA A 330 15.80 27.03 28.34
N ILE A 331 15.57 27.62 27.16
CA ILE A 331 16.51 27.63 26.04
C ILE A 331 17.81 28.30 26.49
N GLU A 332 17.74 29.50 27.09
CA GLU A 332 18.91 30.23 27.60
C GLU A 332 19.70 29.43 28.64
N LYS A 333 19.02 28.75 29.57
CA LYS A 333 19.68 27.93 30.61
C LYS A 333 20.36 26.67 30.06
N THR A 334 19.92 26.16 28.94
CA THR A 334 20.47 24.95 28.31
C THR A 334 21.38 25.23 27.12
N THR A 335 21.71 26.48 26.89
CA THR A 335 22.63 26.89 25.81
C THR A 335 24.05 26.38 26.09
N HIS A 336 24.64 25.75 25.10
CA HIS A 336 25.98 25.20 25.13
C HIS A 336 26.75 25.60 23.84
N LYS A 337 28.04 25.34 23.82
CA LYS A 337 28.85 25.57 22.61
C LYS A 337 28.45 24.57 21.54
N PRO A 338 28.37 24.96 20.24
CA PRO A 338 28.10 24.04 19.15
C PRO A 338 29.00 22.81 19.22
N LEU A 339 28.40 21.62 19.11
CA LEU A 339 29.15 20.35 19.10
C LEU A 339 29.79 20.09 17.74
N LEU A 340 29.20 20.62 16.67
CA LEU A 340 29.73 20.54 15.32
C LEU A 340 30.76 21.67 15.10
N PRO A 341 31.90 21.36 14.49
CA PRO A 341 32.88 22.39 14.13
C PRO A 341 32.33 23.32 13.05
N SER A 342 32.83 24.58 12.99
CA SER A 342 32.48 25.48 11.89
C SER A 342 32.98 24.91 10.56
N PHE A 343 32.13 24.97 9.54
CA PHE A 343 32.43 24.49 8.19
C PHE A 343 33.02 25.60 7.29
N ASP A 344 33.55 26.70 7.88
CA ASP A 344 34.07 27.85 7.15
C ASP A 344 35.15 27.48 6.12
N LYS A 345 36.06 26.58 6.51
CA LYS A 345 37.12 26.10 5.60
C LYS A 345 36.56 25.30 4.43
N ALA A 346 35.58 24.44 4.69
CA ALA A 346 34.91 23.63 3.64
C ALA A 346 34.10 24.53 2.71
N SER A 347 33.36 25.49 3.26
CA SER A 347 32.60 26.48 2.51
C SER A 347 33.51 27.32 1.61
N ALA A 348 34.62 27.84 2.15
CA ALA A 348 35.62 28.60 1.39
C ALA A 348 36.25 27.75 0.27
N PHE A 349 36.58 26.49 0.53
CA PHE A 349 37.11 25.56 -0.47
C PHE A 349 36.12 25.31 -1.61
N ILE A 350 34.86 25.01 -1.29
CA ILE A 350 33.79 24.78 -2.26
C ILE A 350 33.55 26.02 -3.10
N THR A 351 33.43 27.20 -2.45
CA THR A 351 33.23 28.48 -3.13
C THR A 351 34.37 28.84 -4.04
N LYS A 352 35.62 28.61 -3.59
CA LYS A 352 36.81 28.86 -4.40
C LYS A 352 36.87 27.99 -5.66
N HIS A 353 36.39 26.76 -5.58
CA HIS A 353 36.46 25.78 -6.66
C HIS A 353 35.07 25.50 -7.31
N TYR A 354 34.12 26.44 -7.26
CA TYR A 354 32.74 26.24 -7.72
C TYR A 354 32.65 25.74 -9.17
N LYS A 355 33.56 26.15 -10.07
CA LYS A 355 33.59 25.67 -11.46
C LYS A 355 33.90 24.18 -11.56
N VAL A 356 34.78 23.66 -10.71
CA VAL A 356 35.12 22.23 -10.67
C VAL A 356 33.92 21.43 -10.16
N TRP A 357 33.26 21.92 -9.12
CA TRP A 357 32.04 21.28 -8.59
C TRP A 357 30.91 21.28 -9.61
N LEU A 358 30.77 22.36 -10.39
CA LEU A 358 29.78 22.42 -11.48
C LEU A 358 30.08 21.36 -12.56
N ILE A 359 31.35 21.20 -12.95
CA ILE A 359 31.75 20.19 -13.94
C ILE A 359 31.49 18.78 -13.40
N ILE A 360 31.87 18.51 -12.14
CA ILE A 360 31.61 17.23 -11.48
C ILE A 360 30.09 16.92 -11.48
N PHE A 361 29.27 17.89 -11.12
CA PHE A 361 27.80 17.74 -11.13
C PHE A 361 27.28 17.39 -12.54
N LEU A 362 27.72 18.12 -13.57
CA LEU A 362 27.32 17.84 -14.96
C LEU A 362 27.77 16.46 -15.43
N VAL A 363 28.97 16.03 -15.07
CA VAL A 363 29.48 14.70 -15.42
C VAL A 363 28.68 13.61 -14.70
N MET A 364 28.33 13.82 -13.42
CA MET A 364 27.53 12.86 -12.63
C MET A 364 26.07 12.76 -13.12
N LEU A 365 25.57 13.75 -13.86
CA LEU A 365 24.24 13.73 -14.43
C LEU A 365 24.05 12.60 -15.46
N PHE A 366 25.09 12.29 -16.25
CA PHE A 366 25.03 11.24 -17.27
C PHE A 366 24.79 9.84 -16.67
N PRO A 367 25.61 9.36 -15.72
CA PRO A 367 25.33 8.08 -15.07
C PRO A 367 24.01 8.06 -14.29
N ALA A 368 23.58 9.21 -13.70
CA ALA A 368 22.31 9.30 -13.02
C ALA A 368 21.13 9.13 -13.97
N ILE A 369 21.14 9.79 -15.15
CA ILE A 369 20.09 9.63 -16.17
C ILE A 369 20.11 8.19 -16.71
N HIS A 370 21.28 7.64 -16.99
CA HIS A 370 21.40 6.27 -17.47
C HIS A 370 20.85 5.27 -16.46
N GLY A 371 21.18 5.43 -15.18
CA GLY A 371 20.66 4.60 -14.09
C GLY A 371 19.14 4.69 -13.96
N ASN A 372 18.60 5.91 -14.01
CA ASN A 372 17.16 6.12 -13.92
C ASN A 372 16.39 5.48 -15.10
N ASN A 373 16.94 5.56 -16.31
CA ASN A 373 16.29 4.97 -17.50
C ASN A 373 16.36 3.43 -17.53
N ASN A 374 17.26 2.82 -16.76
CA ASN A 374 17.40 1.37 -16.64
C ASN A 374 16.85 0.82 -15.30
N LEU A 375 16.16 1.65 -14.52
CA LEU A 375 15.52 1.22 -13.30
C LEU A 375 14.35 0.29 -13.65
N LYS A 376 14.36 -0.92 -13.10
CA LYS A 376 13.21 -1.83 -13.17
C LYS A 376 12.38 -1.66 -11.90
N ASN A 377 11.12 -1.31 -12.05
CA ASN A 377 10.20 -1.27 -10.93
C ASN A 377 9.87 -2.69 -10.48
N TYR A 378 9.72 -2.86 -9.18
CA TYR A 378 9.44 -4.15 -8.58
C TYR A 378 8.01 -4.17 -8.06
N TYR A 379 7.17 -5.03 -8.62
CA TYR A 379 5.73 -5.05 -8.34
C TYR A 379 5.29 -6.27 -7.52
N ASN A 380 6.22 -7.17 -7.20
CA ASN A 380 5.90 -8.36 -6.43
C ASN A 380 5.92 -8.04 -4.93
N ILE A 381 4.76 -7.79 -4.36
CA ILE A 381 4.58 -7.33 -2.98
C ILE A 381 4.97 -8.43 -1.97
N ASP A 382 4.65 -9.69 -2.25
CA ASP A 382 4.91 -10.84 -1.37
C ASP A 382 6.41 -11.03 -1.10
N LYS A 383 7.26 -10.83 -2.11
CA LYS A 383 8.72 -10.94 -1.95
C LYS A 383 9.36 -9.81 -1.14
N SER A 384 8.69 -8.65 -1.01
CA SER A 384 9.17 -7.56 -0.16
C SER A 384 8.91 -7.83 1.32
N LEU A 385 8.06 -8.78 1.63
CA LEU A 385 7.70 -9.19 2.99
C LEU A 385 8.66 -10.27 3.54
N PRO A 386 8.86 -10.35 4.86
CA PRO A 386 9.66 -11.41 5.47
C PRO A 386 9.17 -12.82 5.07
N SER A 387 10.09 -13.69 4.68
CA SER A 387 9.78 -15.08 4.28
C SER A 387 9.16 -15.93 5.39
N THR A 388 9.23 -15.46 6.64
CA THR A 388 8.66 -16.13 7.83
C THR A 388 7.19 -15.84 8.07
N LEU A 389 6.58 -14.97 7.26
CA LEU A 389 5.15 -14.69 7.40
C LEU A 389 4.30 -15.86 6.94
N ASP A 390 3.15 -15.98 7.59
CA ASP A 390 2.22 -17.09 7.33
C ASP A 390 1.79 -17.14 5.86
N SER A 391 1.53 -16.00 5.22
CA SER A 391 1.20 -15.94 3.78
C SER A 391 2.35 -16.39 2.89
N ASN A 392 3.59 -15.98 3.18
CA ASN A 392 4.76 -16.37 2.38
C ASN A 392 5.10 -17.85 2.55
N VAL A 393 4.97 -18.36 3.77
CA VAL A 393 5.12 -19.81 4.04
C VAL A 393 4.04 -20.59 3.29
N ALA A 394 2.79 -20.12 3.32
CA ALA A 394 1.68 -20.76 2.63
C ALA A 394 1.83 -20.72 1.10
N ASN A 395 2.27 -19.60 0.53
CA ASN A 395 2.53 -19.48 -0.91
C ASN A 395 3.71 -20.38 -1.34
N ALA A 396 4.77 -20.49 -0.51
CA ALA A 396 5.85 -21.43 -0.77
C ALA A 396 5.36 -22.89 -0.75
N LYS A 397 4.51 -23.24 0.21
CA LYS A 397 3.87 -24.56 0.28
C LYS A 397 2.99 -24.87 -0.91
N LEU A 398 2.18 -23.90 -1.35
CA LEU A 398 1.35 -24.03 -2.55
C LEU A 398 2.21 -24.31 -3.79
N GLN A 399 3.33 -23.60 -3.93
CA GLN A 399 4.27 -23.81 -5.02
C GLN A 399 4.99 -25.14 -4.93
N GLU A 400 5.53 -25.50 -3.77
CA GLU A 400 6.31 -26.74 -3.58
C GLU A 400 5.43 -27.99 -3.74
N THR A 401 4.21 -27.94 -3.17
CA THR A 401 3.33 -29.11 -3.12
C THR A 401 2.49 -29.22 -4.39
N PHE A 402 1.91 -28.12 -4.88
CA PHE A 402 0.98 -28.16 -6.02
C PHE A 402 1.57 -27.61 -7.32
N ASP A 403 2.81 -27.10 -7.33
CA ASP A 403 3.43 -26.41 -8.48
C ASP A 403 2.49 -25.29 -9.01
N MET A 404 1.88 -24.55 -8.09
CA MET A 404 0.95 -23.46 -8.34
C MET A 404 1.48 -22.16 -7.76
N ASN A 405 1.44 -21.09 -8.54
CA ASN A 405 1.77 -19.76 -8.06
C ASN A 405 0.58 -18.80 -8.16
N ASN A 406 -0.26 -18.95 -9.18
CA ASN A 406 -1.41 -18.09 -9.41
C ASN A 406 -2.61 -18.89 -9.90
N VAL A 407 -3.80 -18.36 -9.60
CA VAL A 407 -5.05 -18.78 -10.23
C VAL A 407 -5.66 -17.57 -10.90
N HIS A 408 -5.77 -17.63 -12.23
CA HIS A 408 -6.54 -16.67 -13.01
C HIS A 408 -7.98 -17.14 -13.09
N MET A 409 -8.90 -16.22 -13.14
CA MET A 409 -10.33 -16.50 -13.37
C MET A 409 -10.74 -15.87 -14.69
N VAL A 410 -11.59 -16.57 -15.44
CA VAL A 410 -12.25 -16.04 -16.62
C VAL A 410 -13.72 -15.84 -16.29
N LEU A 411 -14.19 -14.61 -16.38
CA LEU A 411 -15.60 -14.31 -16.43
C LEU A 411 -16.06 -14.45 -17.87
N LEU A 412 -16.62 -15.60 -18.20
CA LEU A 412 -17.07 -15.95 -19.55
C LEU A 412 -18.50 -15.47 -19.73
N LYS A 413 -18.73 -14.56 -20.68
CA LYS A 413 -20.09 -14.11 -21.02
C LYS A 413 -20.92 -15.28 -21.56
N LYS A 414 -22.14 -15.45 -21.03
CA LYS A 414 -23.03 -16.52 -21.45
C LYS A 414 -23.39 -16.43 -22.95
N GLY A 415 -23.47 -17.58 -23.59
CA GLY A 415 -23.83 -17.69 -25.01
C GLY A 415 -23.02 -18.70 -25.79
N LEU A 416 -21.85 -19.15 -25.25
CA LEU A 416 -21.07 -20.22 -25.85
C LEU A 416 -21.71 -21.59 -25.58
N THR A 417 -21.59 -22.49 -26.53
CA THR A 417 -21.96 -23.89 -26.37
C THR A 417 -20.92 -24.63 -25.52
N SER A 418 -21.30 -25.73 -24.84
CA SER A 418 -20.36 -26.58 -24.09
C SER A 418 -19.16 -27.03 -24.94
N LYS A 419 -19.36 -27.23 -26.24
CA LYS A 419 -18.28 -27.59 -27.15
C LYS A 419 -17.27 -26.44 -27.32
N GLU A 420 -17.77 -25.23 -27.57
CA GLU A 420 -16.90 -24.04 -27.71
C GLU A 420 -16.15 -23.74 -26.42
N LYS A 421 -16.78 -23.91 -25.27
CA LYS A 421 -16.11 -23.76 -23.95
C LYS A 421 -14.99 -24.79 -23.79
N THR A 422 -15.26 -26.06 -24.11
CA THR A 422 -14.24 -27.12 -24.04
C THR A 422 -13.07 -26.82 -24.98
N GLU A 423 -13.35 -26.43 -26.24
CA GLU A 423 -12.31 -26.07 -27.19
C GLU A 423 -11.48 -24.86 -26.73
N MET A 424 -12.12 -23.86 -26.12
CA MET A 424 -11.44 -22.71 -25.54
C MET A 424 -10.53 -23.13 -24.38
N LEU A 425 -11.03 -23.91 -23.43
CA LEU A 425 -10.25 -24.39 -22.28
C LEU A 425 -9.10 -25.29 -22.69
N ASP A 426 -9.29 -26.13 -23.71
CA ASP A 426 -8.21 -26.98 -24.24
C ASP A 426 -7.10 -26.11 -24.89
N GLN A 427 -7.45 -25.06 -25.66
CA GLN A 427 -6.46 -24.11 -26.17
C GLN A 427 -5.74 -23.36 -25.03
N ILE A 428 -6.44 -23.01 -23.96
CA ILE A 428 -5.84 -22.37 -22.79
C ILE A 428 -4.87 -23.33 -22.08
N LYS A 429 -5.19 -24.63 -21.98
CA LYS A 429 -4.28 -25.64 -21.40
C LYS A 429 -2.97 -25.78 -22.17
N ASP A 430 -2.99 -25.52 -23.48
CA ASP A 430 -1.81 -25.58 -24.33
C ASP A 430 -0.91 -24.34 -24.19
N VAL A 431 -1.37 -23.26 -23.52
CA VAL A 431 -0.57 -22.06 -23.25
C VAL A 431 0.54 -22.39 -22.25
N ASP A 432 1.76 -21.93 -22.56
CA ASP A 432 2.94 -22.21 -21.75
C ASP A 432 2.76 -21.75 -20.28
N GLY A 433 3.12 -22.65 -19.36
CA GLY A 433 2.98 -22.40 -17.91
C GLY A 433 1.58 -22.60 -17.34
N VAL A 434 0.55 -22.90 -18.12
CA VAL A 434 -0.76 -23.34 -17.62
C VAL A 434 -0.64 -24.80 -17.16
N LYS A 435 -1.10 -25.07 -15.96
CA LYS A 435 -1.09 -26.42 -15.38
C LYS A 435 -2.42 -27.15 -15.62
N TRP A 436 -3.51 -26.46 -15.38
CA TRP A 436 -4.86 -26.91 -15.63
C TRP A 436 -5.78 -25.70 -15.88
N ALA A 437 -6.84 -25.94 -16.64
CA ALA A 437 -7.95 -24.99 -16.81
C ALA A 437 -9.25 -25.74 -16.55
N LEU A 438 -10.06 -25.22 -15.63
CA LEU A 438 -11.27 -25.87 -15.14
C LEU A 438 -12.46 -24.93 -15.30
N GLY A 439 -13.49 -25.44 -15.95
CA GLY A 439 -14.79 -24.82 -16.00
C GLY A 439 -15.87 -25.75 -15.50
N MET A 440 -17.11 -25.30 -15.50
CA MET A 440 -18.23 -26.14 -15.04
C MET A 440 -18.31 -27.47 -15.81
N ASP A 441 -18.12 -27.42 -17.13
CA ASP A 441 -18.14 -28.60 -17.99
C ASP A 441 -17.00 -29.58 -17.68
N SER A 442 -15.90 -29.11 -17.09
CA SER A 442 -14.76 -29.96 -16.67
C SER A 442 -15.06 -30.81 -15.44
N PHE A 443 -15.98 -30.36 -14.57
CA PHE A 443 -16.35 -31.08 -13.34
C PHE A 443 -17.27 -32.27 -13.63
N VAL A 444 -18.07 -32.21 -14.68
CA VAL A 444 -19.09 -33.20 -14.96
C VAL A 444 -18.76 -34.04 -16.20
N GLY A 445 -17.83 -33.57 -17.06
CA GLY A 445 -17.51 -34.14 -18.36
C GLY A 445 -18.66 -33.93 -19.37
N ALA A 446 -18.30 -33.75 -20.63
CA ALA A 446 -19.24 -33.44 -21.71
C ALA A 446 -20.37 -34.49 -21.93
N ALA A 447 -20.32 -35.63 -21.24
CA ALA A 447 -21.30 -36.72 -21.36
C ALA A 447 -22.44 -36.68 -20.30
N PHE A 448 -22.35 -35.80 -19.30
CA PHE A 448 -23.35 -35.72 -18.24
C PHE A 448 -24.32 -34.56 -18.51
N PRO A 449 -25.62 -34.75 -18.31
CA PRO A 449 -26.60 -33.66 -18.41
C PRO A 449 -26.37 -32.60 -17.33
N ASP A 450 -26.58 -31.33 -17.67
CA ASP A 450 -26.51 -30.17 -16.75
C ASP A 450 -27.37 -30.33 -15.48
N THR A 451 -28.35 -31.20 -15.52
CA THR A 451 -29.23 -31.53 -14.39
C THR A 451 -28.55 -32.31 -13.27
N MET A 452 -27.37 -32.88 -13.51
CA MET A 452 -26.60 -33.62 -12.50
C MET A 452 -25.60 -32.71 -11.73
N ILE A 453 -25.41 -31.50 -12.16
CA ILE A 453 -24.58 -30.52 -11.44
C ILE A 453 -25.32 -30.09 -10.17
N PRO A 454 -24.68 -30.17 -8.98
CA PRO A 454 -25.30 -29.68 -7.75
C PRO A 454 -25.71 -28.21 -7.90
N SER A 455 -26.97 -27.92 -7.56
CA SER A 455 -27.56 -26.58 -7.74
C SER A 455 -26.78 -25.47 -7.00
N ASN A 456 -26.10 -25.83 -5.91
CA ASN A 456 -25.25 -24.93 -5.14
C ASN A 456 -23.97 -24.55 -5.90
N LEU A 457 -23.35 -25.52 -6.60
CA LEU A 457 -22.16 -25.27 -7.42
C LEU A 457 -22.52 -24.40 -8.62
N LYS A 458 -23.64 -24.72 -9.29
CA LYS A 458 -24.13 -23.94 -10.41
C LYS A 458 -24.40 -22.49 -10.03
N LYS A 459 -25.11 -22.23 -8.93
CA LYS A 459 -25.34 -20.86 -8.42
C LYS A 459 -24.08 -20.10 -8.01
N MET A 460 -22.99 -20.81 -7.79
CA MET A 460 -21.74 -20.22 -7.37
C MET A 460 -20.82 -19.88 -8.55
N LEU A 461 -20.85 -20.71 -9.60
CA LEU A 461 -20.02 -20.54 -10.79
C LEU A 461 -20.76 -19.87 -11.95
N GLU A 462 -22.08 -19.67 -11.84
CA GLU A 462 -22.88 -18.98 -12.84
C GLU A 462 -23.67 -17.82 -12.21
N SER A 463 -23.62 -16.67 -12.86
CA SER A 463 -24.56 -15.56 -12.65
C SER A 463 -25.62 -15.53 -13.76
N ASP A 464 -26.43 -14.49 -13.80
CA ASP A 464 -27.40 -14.31 -14.91
C ASP A 464 -26.67 -14.07 -16.25
N GLU A 465 -25.48 -13.44 -16.24
CA GLU A 465 -24.78 -13.01 -17.44
C GLU A 465 -23.45 -13.71 -17.69
N TYR A 466 -22.79 -14.22 -16.65
CA TYR A 466 -21.44 -14.77 -16.72
C TYR A 466 -21.34 -16.17 -16.12
N GLU A 467 -20.35 -16.91 -16.58
CA GLU A 467 -19.86 -18.16 -16.01
C GLU A 467 -18.41 -17.98 -15.60
N MET A 468 -17.99 -18.67 -14.52
CA MET A 468 -16.63 -18.54 -13.97
C MET A 468 -15.80 -19.77 -14.31
N GLU A 469 -14.64 -19.55 -14.92
CA GLU A 469 -13.64 -20.56 -15.23
C GLU A 469 -12.34 -20.26 -14.46
N PHE A 470 -11.58 -21.28 -14.11
CA PHE A 470 -10.34 -21.17 -13.33
C PHE A 470 -9.15 -21.71 -14.12
N ILE A 471 -8.06 -20.97 -14.09
CA ILE A 471 -6.83 -21.31 -14.80
C ILE A 471 -5.65 -21.26 -13.82
N CYS A 472 -4.98 -22.38 -13.63
CA CYS A 472 -3.80 -22.45 -12.78
C CYS A 472 -2.53 -22.13 -13.56
N SER A 473 -1.74 -21.18 -13.07
CA SER A 473 -0.44 -20.81 -13.61
C SER A 473 0.71 -21.27 -12.70
N LYS A 474 1.76 -21.81 -13.31
CA LYS A 474 3.06 -22.10 -12.67
C LYS A 474 3.91 -20.86 -12.46
N TYR A 475 3.61 -19.78 -13.19
CA TYR A 475 4.41 -18.57 -13.18
C TYR A 475 4.07 -17.68 -11.98
N LYS A 476 5.09 -16.99 -11.47
CA LYS A 476 4.95 -16.07 -10.34
C LYS A 476 4.36 -14.74 -10.82
N THR A 477 3.57 -14.12 -9.94
CA THR A 477 3.04 -12.76 -10.14
C THR A 477 4.16 -11.77 -10.48
N ALA A 478 3.88 -10.82 -11.35
CA ALA A 478 4.79 -9.75 -11.76
C ALA A 478 6.06 -10.23 -12.49
N THR A 479 6.00 -11.33 -13.22
CA THR A 479 7.08 -11.78 -14.11
C THR A 479 6.67 -11.59 -15.57
N ASP A 480 7.67 -11.47 -16.46
CA ASP A 480 7.42 -11.34 -17.90
C ASP A 480 6.70 -12.59 -18.46
N GLU A 481 6.99 -13.76 -17.88
CA GLU A 481 6.38 -15.05 -18.27
C GLU A 481 4.89 -15.06 -17.98
N VAL A 482 4.47 -14.64 -16.77
CA VAL A 482 3.04 -14.61 -16.42
C VAL A 482 2.31 -13.53 -17.22
N ASN A 483 2.95 -12.38 -17.48
CA ASN A 483 2.34 -11.31 -18.27
C ASN A 483 2.07 -11.77 -19.71
N ASN A 484 3.04 -12.44 -20.35
CA ASN A 484 2.87 -13.01 -21.68
C ASN A 484 1.80 -14.11 -21.70
N GLN A 485 1.75 -14.95 -20.67
CA GLN A 485 0.70 -15.97 -20.50
C GLN A 485 -0.69 -15.34 -20.42
N ILE A 486 -0.85 -14.28 -19.63
CA ILE A 486 -2.12 -13.56 -19.49
C ILE A 486 -2.56 -12.98 -20.84
N ASP A 487 -1.64 -12.36 -21.60
CA ASP A 487 -1.93 -11.81 -22.92
C ASP A 487 -2.41 -12.89 -23.90
N GLU A 488 -1.79 -14.07 -23.87
CA GLU A 488 -2.16 -15.20 -24.72
C GLU A 488 -3.52 -15.78 -24.33
N ILE A 489 -3.77 -15.97 -23.02
CA ILE A 489 -5.06 -16.40 -22.50
C ILE A 489 -6.16 -15.40 -22.86
N GLN A 490 -5.91 -14.10 -22.65
CA GLN A 490 -6.87 -13.05 -22.97
C GLN A 490 -7.21 -13.03 -24.48
N LYS A 491 -6.22 -13.24 -25.33
CA LYS A 491 -6.41 -13.33 -26.78
C LYS A 491 -7.30 -14.53 -27.16
N ILE A 492 -7.09 -15.69 -26.53
CA ILE A 492 -7.93 -16.87 -26.75
C ILE A 492 -9.37 -16.59 -26.30
N VAL A 493 -9.54 -16.12 -25.05
CA VAL A 493 -10.86 -15.83 -24.46
C VAL A 493 -11.64 -14.82 -25.32
N LYS A 494 -11.01 -13.70 -25.71
CA LYS A 494 -11.61 -12.67 -26.56
C LYS A 494 -11.95 -13.18 -27.96
N GLY A 495 -11.24 -14.18 -28.46
CA GLY A 495 -11.51 -14.84 -29.73
C GLY A 495 -12.83 -15.60 -29.74
N TYR A 496 -13.21 -16.18 -28.61
CA TYR A 496 -14.49 -16.87 -28.42
C TYR A 496 -15.61 -15.94 -27.98
N SER A 497 -15.31 -15.03 -27.03
CA SER A 497 -16.29 -14.11 -26.46
C SER A 497 -15.63 -12.76 -26.16
N PRO A 498 -15.85 -11.72 -26.99
CA PRO A 498 -15.22 -10.42 -26.82
C PRO A 498 -15.57 -9.69 -25.50
N GLU A 499 -16.72 -9.99 -24.89
CA GLU A 499 -17.18 -9.38 -23.63
C GLU A 499 -16.69 -10.13 -22.39
N SER A 500 -15.97 -11.23 -22.56
CA SER A 500 -15.42 -12.01 -21.46
C SER A 500 -14.11 -11.41 -20.94
N MET A 501 -13.80 -11.60 -19.67
CA MET A 501 -12.68 -10.94 -18.97
C MET A 501 -11.78 -11.96 -18.29
N VAL A 502 -10.48 -11.70 -18.30
CA VAL A 502 -9.48 -12.47 -17.54
C VAL A 502 -9.12 -11.65 -16.30
N ILE A 503 -9.41 -12.18 -15.12
CA ILE A 503 -9.27 -11.46 -13.85
C ILE A 503 -8.45 -12.27 -12.84
N GLY A 504 -8.10 -11.67 -11.73
CA GLY A 504 -7.32 -12.27 -10.65
C GLY A 504 -6.10 -11.44 -10.27
N GLU A 505 -5.30 -11.96 -9.35
CA GLU A 505 -4.16 -11.23 -8.79
C GLU A 505 -3.10 -10.86 -9.85
N ALA A 506 -2.71 -11.82 -10.68
CA ALA A 506 -1.67 -11.56 -11.67
C ALA A 506 -2.14 -10.65 -12.82
N PRO A 507 -3.35 -10.78 -13.39
CA PRO A 507 -3.91 -9.79 -14.31
C PRO A 507 -3.99 -8.37 -13.72
N LEU A 508 -4.47 -8.21 -12.48
CA LEU A 508 -4.49 -6.91 -11.79
C LEU A 508 -3.08 -6.34 -11.58
N THR A 509 -2.11 -7.20 -11.25
CA THR A 509 -0.72 -6.77 -11.08
C THR A 509 -0.09 -6.36 -12.42
N LYS A 510 -0.43 -7.03 -13.51
CA LYS A 510 -0.01 -6.63 -14.86
C LYS A 510 -0.58 -5.25 -15.22
N ASP A 511 -1.87 -5.01 -14.98
CA ASP A 511 -2.48 -3.70 -15.19
C ASP A 511 -1.83 -2.61 -14.31
N LEU A 512 -1.46 -2.95 -13.06
CA LEU A 512 -0.70 -2.04 -12.20
C LEU A 512 0.65 -1.66 -12.81
N GLN A 513 1.37 -2.62 -13.43
CA GLN A 513 2.63 -2.35 -14.12
C GLN A 513 2.42 -1.39 -15.28
N ASP A 514 1.47 -1.70 -16.15
CA ASP A 514 1.18 -0.91 -17.36
C ASP A 514 0.74 0.52 -17.01
N VAL A 515 -0.15 0.69 -16.04
CA VAL A 515 -0.61 2.00 -15.56
C VAL A 515 0.53 2.79 -14.92
N THR A 516 1.31 2.15 -14.05
CA THR A 516 2.38 2.84 -13.30
C THR A 516 3.52 3.28 -14.21
N ASP A 517 3.87 2.51 -15.24
CA ASP A 517 4.91 2.87 -16.19
C ASP A 517 4.55 4.13 -17.01
N VAL A 518 3.28 4.34 -17.32
CA VAL A 518 2.78 5.57 -17.95
C VAL A 518 2.76 6.72 -16.94
N ASP A 519 2.25 6.46 -15.75
CA ASP A 519 2.09 7.46 -14.69
C ASP A 519 3.43 8.03 -14.23
N LEU A 520 4.46 7.19 -14.05
CA LEU A 520 5.80 7.65 -13.65
C LEU A 520 6.41 8.64 -14.67
N LYS A 521 6.21 8.40 -15.96
CA LYS A 521 6.66 9.32 -17.01
C LYS A 521 5.92 10.65 -16.93
N THR A 522 4.62 10.60 -16.69
CA THR A 522 3.75 11.78 -16.57
C THR A 522 4.13 12.62 -15.35
N VAL A 523 4.25 11.98 -14.19
CA VAL A 523 4.62 12.66 -12.93
C VAL A 523 6.03 13.27 -13.02
N ASN A 524 7.01 12.54 -13.56
CA ASN A 524 8.36 13.06 -13.75
C ASN A 524 8.35 14.31 -14.65
N THR A 525 7.60 14.27 -15.74
CA THR A 525 7.48 15.42 -16.65
C THR A 525 6.85 16.62 -15.97
N ILE A 526 5.73 16.43 -15.27
CA ILE A 526 5.03 17.51 -14.56
C ILE A 526 5.91 18.07 -13.43
N SER A 527 6.58 17.21 -12.66
CA SER A 527 7.44 17.64 -11.55
C SER A 527 8.66 18.44 -12.02
N ILE A 528 9.20 18.14 -13.20
CA ILE A 528 10.32 18.90 -13.78
C ILE A 528 9.85 20.27 -14.30
N LEU A 529 8.61 20.35 -14.82
CA LEU A 529 8.04 21.59 -15.36
C LEU A 529 7.51 22.52 -14.26
N ALA A 530 7.09 22.01 -13.11
CA ALA A 530 6.59 22.76 -11.97
C ALA A 530 7.70 23.48 -11.19
#